data_9a73fecb53d32bf932e20bf4c39a3af8
#
_entry.id   9a73fecb53d32bf932e20bf4c39a3af8
#
_cell.length_a   1.000
_cell.length_b   1.000
_cell.length_c   1.000
_cell.angle_alpha   90.00
_cell.angle_beta   90.00
_cell.angle_gamma   90.00
#
_symmetry.space_group_name_H-M   'P 1'
#
loop_
_entity.id
_entity.type
_entity.pdbx_description
1 polymer ?
#
loop_
_entity_poly.entity_id
_entity_poly.type
_entity_poly.pdbx_seq_one_letter_code
_entity_poly.pdbx_strand_id
1 'polypeptide(L)'
;MRYPAIDLADAVVLVTGGARGIGLATGEAFAAAGATVCLGDLDGALAVEAATSLGGYGGGVDVTDRDSFASFAGAVRDRYGRIDVLVNNAGVMPLGGFLDEADTISRTTLEVNVWGPIHGMRLVLPEMIARGRGHVVNICSMAGKLPIPGMAVYNASKFAAVGLTAAVRRECDRTGVSVSAVLPSAVRTGLASGVPLGRGLPTVDPEAVARAVVRSCRTRRAEIPVPGYLAGWDLIAAVTPEPLLRLGRRLVGDDRGLTQLDPAARAPYEDRVAAQAAARKQT
;
A
#
# COMPACT_ATOMS: atom_id res chain seq x y z
N MET A 1 16.49 12.53 14.93
CA MET A 1 16.90 13.30 13.72
C MET A 1 15.73 14.11 13.22
N ARG A 2 15.99 15.31 12.70
CA ARG A 2 14.95 16.15 12.11
C ARG A 2 15.07 16.03 10.58
N TYR A 3 14.08 15.45 9.93
CA TYR A 3 14.04 15.39 8.47
C TYR A 3 13.75 16.78 7.89
N PRO A 4 14.32 17.15 6.72
CA PRO A 4 13.94 18.35 6.02
C PRO A 4 12.43 18.37 5.73
N ALA A 5 11.82 19.54 5.85
CA ALA A 5 10.40 19.70 5.55
C ALA A 5 10.14 19.47 4.05
N ILE A 6 9.02 18.84 3.71
CA ILE A 6 8.45 18.83 2.36
C ILE A 6 7.31 19.83 2.37
N ASP A 7 7.44 20.88 1.58
CA ASP A 7 6.32 21.75 1.28
C ASP A 7 5.43 21.03 0.27
N LEU A 8 4.21 20.74 0.68
CA LEU A 8 3.28 19.98 -0.16
C LEU A 8 2.77 20.81 -1.33
N ALA A 9 2.71 22.14 -1.20
CA ALA A 9 2.27 23.02 -2.28
C ALA A 9 3.20 23.01 -3.51
N ASP A 10 4.44 22.53 -3.34
CA ASP A 10 5.45 22.43 -4.42
C ASP A 10 5.95 20.99 -4.62
N ALA A 11 5.36 20.01 -3.94
CA ALA A 11 5.82 18.64 -3.99
C ALA A 11 5.31 17.90 -5.23
N VAL A 12 6.16 17.08 -5.82
CA VAL A 12 5.78 16.09 -6.84
C VAL A 12 5.58 14.74 -6.16
N VAL A 13 4.37 14.22 -6.26
CA VAL A 13 3.93 13.00 -5.56
C VAL A 13 3.57 11.93 -6.58
N LEU A 14 4.25 10.79 -6.53
CA LEU A 14 3.95 9.62 -7.33
C LEU A 14 3.21 8.58 -6.49
N VAL A 15 2.04 8.15 -6.95
CA VAL A 15 1.20 7.13 -6.28
C VAL A 15 0.99 5.95 -7.22
N THR A 16 1.35 4.74 -6.81
CA THR A 16 1.04 3.51 -7.54
C THR A 16 -0.30 2.92 -7.12
N GLY A 17 -1.02 2.27 -8.05
CA GLY A 17 -2.39 1.84 -7.81
C GLY A 17 -3.30 3.05 -7.58
N GLY A 18 -3.07 4.13 -8.34
CA GLY A 18 -3.66 5.44 -8.14
C GLY A 18 -5.05 5.64 -8.73
N ALA A 19 -5.53 4.72 -9.54
CA ALA A 19 -6.77 4.89 -10.29
C ALA A 19 -8.04 4.73 -9.44
N ARG A 20 -7.94 4.12 -8.25
CA ARG A 20 -9.10 3.81 -7.39
C ARG A 20 -8.73 3.66 -5.90
N GLY A 21 -9.75 3.59 -5.05
CA GLY A 21 -9.63 3.23 -3.63
C GLY A 21 -8.67 4.14 -2.86
N ILE A 22 -7.76 3.53 -2.06
CA ILE A 22 -6.79 4.27 -1.23
C ILE A 22 -5.87 5.14 -2.09
N GLY A 23 -5.44 4.64 -3.27
CA GLY A 23 -4.54 5.36 -4.16
C GLY A 23 -5.16 6.65 -4.68
N LEU A 24 -6.39 6.58 -5.19
CA LEU A 24 -7.13 7.74 -5.67
C LEU A 24 -7.38 8.74 -4.54
N ALA A 25 -7.94 8.30 -3.41
CA ALA A 25 -8.15 9.16 -2.25
C ALA A 25 -6.85 9.82 -1.75
N THR A 26 -5.71 9.11 -1.87
CA THR A 26 -4.39 9.67 -1.56
C THR A 26 -4.00 10.76 -2.56
N GLY A 27 -4.23 10.54 -3.85
CA GLY A 27 -4.03 11.55 -4.90
C GLY A 27 -4.86 12.80 -4.64
N GLU A 28 -6.15 12.63 -4.37
CA GLU A 28 -7.09 13.72 -4.03
C GLU A 28 -6.61 14.53 -2.82
N ALA A 29 -6.19 13.83 -1.75
CA ALA A 29 -5.70 14.48 -0.54
C ALA A 29 -4.39 15.27 -0.76
N PHE A 30 -3.48 14.79 -1.62
CA PHE A 30 -2.28 15.52 -2.00
C PHE A 30 -2.60 16.69 -2.93
N ALA A 31 -3.48 16.53 -3.90
CA ALA A 31 -3.91 17.62 -4.78
C ALA A 31 -4.59 18.75 -3.97
N ALA A 32 -5.45 18.40 -3.02
CA ALA A 32 -6.05 19.36 -2.10
C ALA A 32 -5.02 20.09 -1.21
N ALA A 33 -3.85 19.49 -0.99
CA ALA A 33 -2.72 20.12 -0.30
C ALA A 33 -1.81 20.94 -1.23
N GLY A 34 -2.15 21.06 -2.53
CA GLY A 34 -1.44 21.84 -3.53
C GLY A 34 -0.29 21.08 -4.23
N ALA A 35 -0.15 19.78 -4.01
CA ALA A 35 0.91 18.98 -4.63
C ALA A 35 0.57 18.64 -6.09
N THR A 36 1.60 18.51 -6.91
CA THR A 36 1.50 17.91 -8.24
C THR A 36 1.41 16.39 -8.09
N VAL A 37 0.28 15.81 -8.52
CA VAL A 37 -0.01 14.38 -8.34
C VAL A 37 0.23 13.60 -9.62
N CYS A 38 0.98 12.50 -9.51
CA CYS A 38 1.24 11.57 -10.59
C CYS A 38 0.69 10.19 -10.22
N LEU A 39 -0.34 9.73 -10.95
CA LEU A 39 -1.03 8.47 -10.66
C LEU A 39 -0.64 7.39 -11.65
N GLY A 40 0.01 6.33 -11.17
CA GLY A 40 0.30 5.14 -11.95
C GLY A 40 -0.61 3.99 -11.56
N ASP A 41 -1.17 3.27 -12.52
CA ASP A 41 -2.01 2.09 -12.29
C ASP A 41 -1.80 1.08 -13.42
N LEU A 42 -2.09 -0.21 -13.18
CA LEU A 42 -2.10 -1.21 -14.24
C LEU A 42 -3.17 -0.87 -15.30
N ASP A 43 -4.29 -0.27 -14.87
CA ASP A 43 -5.30 0.34 -15.71
C ASP A 43 -4.89 1.78 -16.06
N GLY A 44 -4.01 1.91 -17.04
CA GLY A 44 -3.44 3.21 -17.44
C GLY A 44 -4.47 4.22 -17.90
N ALA A 45 -5.56 3.79 -18.58
CA ALA A 45 -6.62 4.68 -19.04
C ALA A 45 -7.35 5.32 -17.85
N LEU A 46 -7.71 4.51 -16.86
CA LEU A 46 -8.37 5.01 -15.66
C LEU A 46 -7.43 5.90 -14.82
N ALA A 47 -6.12 5.57 -14.79
CA ALA A 47 -5.12 6.41 -14.11
C ALA A 47 -4.99 7.79 -14.75
N VAL A 48 -5.04 7.87 -16.09
CA VAL A 48 -5.02 9.13 -16.84
C VAL A 48 -6.27 9.96 -16.53
N GLU A 49 -7.46 9.35 -16.57
CA GLU A 49 -8.72 10.00 -16.24
C GLU A 49 -8.69 10.58 -14.81
N ALA A 50 -8.34 9.74 -13.83
CA ALA A 50 -8.23 10.13 -12.44
C ALA A 50 -7.22 11.26 -12.22
N ALA A 51 -6.03 11.17 -12.80
CA ALA A 51 -5.01 12.19 -12.66
C ALA A 51 -5.40 13.52 -13.34
N THR A 52 -6.06 13.45 -14.50
CA THR A 52 -6.54 14.63 -15.23
C THR A 52 -7.58 15.40 -14.41
N SER A 53 -8.48 14.71 -13.72
CA SER A 53 -9.48 15.37 -12.83
C SER A 53 -8.82 16.12 -11.66
N LEU A 54 -7.59 15.75 -11.31
CA LEU A 54 -6.79 16.38 -10.25
C LEU A 54 -5.79 17.41 -10.80
N GLY A 55 -5.78 17.68 -12.10
CA GLY A 55 -4.79 18.56 -12.74
C GLY A 55 -3.37 17.95 -12.76
N GLY A 56 -3.26 16.64 -12.60
CA GLY A 56 -2.00 15.90 -12.48
C GLY A 56 -1.59 15.15 -13.75
N TYR A 57 -0.74 14.14 -13.59
CA TYR A 57 -0.26 13.26 -14.66
C TYR A 57 -0.60 11.80 -14.35
N GLY A 58 -1.13 11.07 -15.33
CA GLY A 58 -1.50 9.66 -15.18
C GLY A 58 -0.87 8.77 -16.24
N GLY A 59 -0.75 7.47 -15.94
CA GLY A 59 -0.27 6.51 -16.91
C GLY A 59 -0.29 5.06 -16.44
N GLY A 60 -0.03 4.15 -17.37
CA GLY A 60 0.06 2.72 -17.10
C GLY A 60 1.35 2.38 -16.35
N VAL A 61 1.23 1.56 -15.30
CA VAL A 61 2.36 1.04 -14.53
C VAL A 61 2.07 -0.38 -14.05
N ASP A 62 2.84 -1.34 -14.50
CA ASP A 62 2.96 -2.62 -13.81
C ASP A 62 4.11 -2.53 -12.78
N VAL A 63 3.78 -2.48 -11.50
CA VAL A 63 4.77 -2.36 -10.43
C VAL A 63 5.67 -3.58 -10.29
N THR A 64 5.30 -4.70 -10.89
CA THR A 64 6.09 -5.94 -10.88
C THR A 64 7.12 -5.99 -11.98
N ASP A 65 6.90 -5.20 -13.03
CA ASP A 65 7.87 -4.95 -14.09
C ASP A 65 8.68 -3.69 -13.77
N ARG A 66 9.98 -3.89 -13.53
CA ARG A 66 10.88 -2.80 -13.17
C ARG A 66 11.01 -1.76 -14.29
N ASP A 67 10.97 -2.18 -15.54
CA ASP A 67 11.14 -1.28 -16.70
C ASP A 67 9.87 -0.47 -16.95
N SER A 68 8.69 -1.07 -16.77
CA SER A 68 7.41 -0.35 -16.75
C SER A 68 7.40 0.73 -15.67
N PHE A 69 7.81 0.39 -14.44
CA PHE A 69 7.86 1.37 -13.35
C PHE A 69 8.93 2.45 -13.60
N ALA A 70 10.10 2.07 -14.12
CA ALA A 70 11.17 3.02 -14.46
C ALA A 70 10.73 4.01 -15.54
N SER A 71 10.02 3.54 -16.56
CA SER A 71 9.47 4.37 -17.64
C SER A 71 8.50 5.41 -17.12
N PHE A 72 7.55 5.02 -16.25
CA PHE A 72 6.61 5.97 -15.66
C PHE A 72 7.30 6.96 -14.72
N ALA A 73 8.19 6.50 -13.84
CA ALA A 73 8.95 7.38 -12.97
C ALA A 73 9.87 8.34 -13.77
N GLY A 74 10.42 7.88 -14.90
CA GLY A 74 11.16 8.69 -15.86
C GLY A 74 10.30 9.81 -16.45
N ALA A 75 9.12 9.47 -16.97
CA ALA A 75 8.18 10.45 -17.52
C ALA A 75 7.76 11.53 -16.49
N VAL A 76 7.60 11.13 -15.21
CA VAL A 76 7.34 12.10 -14.13
C VAL A 76 8.53 13.03 -13.92
N ARG A 77 9.77 12.51 -13.94
CA ARG A 77 10.98 13.34 -13.81
C ARG A 77 11.17 14.28 -14.98
N ASP A 78 10.98 13.79 -16.19
CA ASP A 78 11.12 14.60 -17.41
C ASP A 78 10.13 15.77 -17.43
N ARG A 79 8.93 15.54 -16.87
CA ARG A 79 7.87 16.55 -16.84
C ARG A 79 8.00 17.54 -15.67
N TYR A 80 8.42 17.07 -14.50
CA TYR A 80 8.37 17.85 -13.25
C TYR A 80 9.73 17.98 -12.56
N GLY A 81 10.79 17.39 -13.12
CA GLY A 81 12.16 17.51 -12.66
C GLY A 81 12.54 16.66 -11.45
N ARG A 82 11.57 16.15 -10.69
CA ARG A 82 11.83 15.41 -9.45
C ARG A 82 10.63 14.57 -9.00
N ILE A 83 10.88 13.68 -8.03
CA ILE A 83 9.85 13.03 -7.23
C ILE A 83 10.20 13.30 -5.77
N ASP A 84 9.33 13.99 -5.03
CA ASP A 84 9.53 14.33 -3.61
C ASP A 84 8.91 13.30 -2.67
N VAL A 85 7.77 12.72 -3.09
CA VAL A 85 7.07 11.68 -2.33
C VAL A 85 6.74 10.52 -3.27
N LEU A 86 7.08 9.29 -2.86
CA LEU A 86 6.59 8.07 -3.45
C LEU A 86 5.61 7.40 -2.51
N VAL A 87 4.41 7.06 -3.01
CA VAL A 87 3.44 6.22 -2.30
C VAL A 87 3.31 4.90 -3.04
N ASN A 88 3.95 3.85 -2.52
CA ASN A 88 3.77 2.48 -2.96
C ASN A 88 2.44 1.96 -2.39
N ASN A 89 1.37 2.12 -3.17
CA ASN A 89 0.02 1.75 -2.76
C ASN A 89 -0.53 0.56 -3.55
N ALA A 90 -0.05 0.29 -4.76
CA ALA A 90 -0.49 -0.88 -5.53
C ALA A 90 -0.42 -2.16 -4.68
N GLY A 91 -1.49 -2.95 -4.71
CA GLY A 91 -1.57 -4.16 -3.90
C GLY A 91 -2.74 -5.05 -4.30
N VAL A 92 -2.60 -6.33 -4.05
CA VAL A 92 -3.64 -7.35 -4.23
C VAL A 92 -3.84 -8.14 -2.94
N MET A 93 -5.07 -8.62 -2.73
CA MET A 93 -5.47 -9.37 -1.54
C MET A 93 -6.40 -10.53 -1.95
N PRO A 94 -5.87 -11.63 -2.48
CA PRO A 94 -6.66 -12.83 -2.68
C PRO A 94 -7.13 -13.37 -1.32
N LEU A 95 -8.29 -14.04 -1.32
CA LEU A 95 -8.90 -14.65 -0.13
C LEU A 95 -9.24 -16.11 -0.42
N GLY A 96 -9.05 -16.95 0.58
CA GLY A 96 -9.36 -18.38 0.48
C GLY A 96 -8.52 -19.24 1.41
N GLY A 97 -8.76 -20.54 1.41
CA GLY A 97 -7.95 -21.51 2.15
C GLY A 97 -6.53 -21.57 1.61
N PHE A 98 -5.55 -21.71 2.49
CA PHE A 98 -4.12 -21.77 2.08
C PHE A 98 -3.84 -22.92 1.10
N LEU A 99 -4.51 -24.05 1.28
CA LEU A 99 -4.33 -25.24 0.42
C LEU A 99 -5.05 -25.11 -0.94
N ASP A 100 -5.99 -24.18 -1.05
CA ASP A 100 -6.81 -23.97 -2.25
C ASP A 100 -6.26 -22.83 -3.13
N GLU A 101 -5.36 -22.01 -2.59
CA GLU A 101 -4.76 -20.87 -3.32
C GLU A 101 -3.79 -21.38 -4.38
N ALA A 102 -4.01 -21.01 -5.64
CA ALA A 102 -3.12 -21.39 -6.73
C ALA A 102 -1.74 -20.71 -6.61
N ASP A 103 -0.66 -21.42 -6.91
CA ASP A 103 0.72 -20.90 -6.89
C ASP A 103 0.90 -19.62 -7.68
N THR A 104 0.20 -19.48 -8.81
CA THR A 104 0.25 -18.27 -9.64
C THR A 104 -0.33 -17.06 -8.94
N ILE A 105 -1.37 -17.22 -8.15
CA ILE A 105 -1.98 -16.16 -7.34
C ILE A 105 -1.03 -15.78 -6.19
N SER A 106 -0.47 -16.79 -5.52
CA SER A 106 0.54 -16.58 -4.47
C SER A 106 1.76 -15.79 -4.97
N ARG A 107 2.31 -16.18 -6.14
CA ARG A 107 3.43 -15.47 -6.79
C ARG A 107 3.05 -14.02 -7.11
N THR A 108 1.92 -13.81 -7.78
CA THR A 108 1.41 -12.47 -8.11
C THR A 108 1.26 -11.61 -6.86
N THR A 109 0.76 -12.19 -5.76
CA THR A 109 0.61 -11.47 -4.48
C THR A 109 1.96 -10.98 -3.95
N LEU A 110 3.00 -11.82 -3.99
CA LEU A 110 4.34 -11.43 -3.55
C LEU A 110 4.99 -10.42 -4.50
N GLU A 111 4.82 -10.59 -5.81
CA GLU A 111 5.36 -9.68 -6.81
C GLU A 111 4.75 -8.27 -6.68
N VAL A 112 3.44 -8.17 -6.57
CA VAL A 112 2.79 -6.86 -6.41
C VAL A 112 3.10 -6.25 -5.06
N ASN A 113 2.89 -6.99 -3.96
CA ASN A 113 2.90 -6.43 -2.61
C ASN A 113 4.30 -6.27 -2.02
N VAL A 114 5.32 -6.97 -2.55
CA VAL A 114 6.70 -6.94 -2.04
C VAL A 114 7.67 -6.40 -3.09
N TRP A 115 7.71 -7.01 -4.29
CA TRP A 115 8.60 -6.54 -5.35
C TRP A 115 8.22 -5.16 -5.89
N GLY A 116 6.93 -4.83 -5.98
CA GLY A 116 6.49 -3.50 -6.35
C GLY A 116 7.11 -2.39 -5.49
N PRO A 117 6.96 -2.43 -4.16
CA PRO A 117 7.65 -1.49 -3.25
C PRO A 117 9.18 -1.52 -3.35
N ILE A 118 9.81 -2.70 -3.58
CA ILE A 118 11.26 -2.79 -3.78
C ILE A 118 11.66 -2.01 -5.03
N HIS A 119 10.98 -2.22 -6.16
CA HIS A 119 11.26 -1.51 -7.41
C HIS A 119 11.08 0.00 -7.22
N GLY A 120 9.93 0.42 -6.68
CA GLY A 120 9.64 1.84 -6.46
C GLY A 120 10.71 2.53 -5.61
N MET A 121 11.10 1.93 -4.48
CA MET A 121 12.14 2.48 -3.61
C MET A 121 13.50 2.54 -4.31
N ARG A 122 13.91 1.48 -5.02
CA ARG A 122 15.18 1.46 -5.77
C ARG A 122 15.24 2.49 -6.88
N LEU A 123 14.11 2.85 -7.46
CA LEU A 123 14.03 3.84 -8.53
C LEU A 123 14.09 5.28 -8.00
N VAL A 124 13.55 5.58 -6.81
CA VAL A 124 13.46 6.97 -6.36
C VAL A 124 14.48 7.34 -5.28
N LEU A 125 14.88 6.39 -4.41
CA LEU A 125 15.78 6.66 -3.29
C LEU A 125 17.13 7.26 -3.71
N PRO A 126 17.81 6.82 -4.79
CA PRO A 126 19.10 7.38 -5.17
C PRO A 126 19.06 8.90 -5.36
N GLU A 127 18.05 9.41 -6.07
CA GLU A 127 17.89 10.86 -6.29
C GLU A 127 17.45 11.60 -5.04
N MET A 128 16.54 11.02 -4.26
CA MET A 128 16.10 11.61 -3.00
C MET A 128 17.28 11.76 -2.02
N ILE A 129 18.15 10.73 -1.95
CA ILE A 129 19.37 10.74 -1.12
C ILE A 129 20.36 11.77 -1.62
N ALA A 130 20.61 11.84 -2.94
CA ALA A 130 21.49 12.83 -3.53
C ALA A 130 21.04 14.27 -3.25
N ARG A 131 19.73 14.52 -3.21
CA ARG A 131 19.13 15.82 -2.86
C ARG A 131 19.07 16.06 -1.34
N GLY A 132 19.32 15.05 -0.52
CA GLY A 132 19.18 15.13 0.94
C GLY A 132 17.73 15.33 1.41
N ARG A 133 16.73 15.06 0.57
CA ARG A 133 15.31 15.28 0.86
C ARG A 133 14.41 14.33 0.08
N GLY A 134 13.46 13.69 0.75
CA GLY A 134 12.46 12.82 0.15
C GLY A 134 11.63 12.08 1.19
N HIS A 135 10.54 11.48 0.74
CA HIS A 135 9.70 10.64 1.59
C HIS A 135 9.11 9.48 0.79
N VAL A 136 9.24 8.28 1.31
CA VAL A 136 8.56 7.10 0.78
C VAL A 136 7.53 6.62 1.78
N VAL A 137 6.33 6.32 1.28
CA VAL A 137 5.25 5.72 2.05
C VAL A 137 4.89 4.39 1.41
N ASN A 138 5.01 3.31 2.17
CA ASN A 138 4.53 2.00 1.76
C ASN A 138 3.18 1.73 2.42
N ILE A 139 2.14 1.48 1.62
CA ILE A 139 0.83 1.07 2.14
C ILE A 139 0.92 -0.42 2.48
N CYS A 140 1.21 -0.65 3.75
CA CYS A 140 1.24 -1.98 4.35
C CYS A 140 -0.19 -2.42 4.76
N SER A 141 -0.35 -3.00 5.93
CA SER A 141 -1.65 -3.37 6.53
C SER A 141 -1.44 -3.79 7.98
N MET A 142 -2.47 -3.74 8.81
CA MET A 142 -2.48 -4.45 10.09
C MET A 142 -2.32 -5.96 9.91
N ALA A 143 -2.66 -6.52 8.74
CA ALA A 143 -2.33 -7.90 8.36
C ALA A 143 -0.80 -8.17 8.25
N GLY A 144 0.04 -7.14 8.27
CA GLY A 144 1.50 -7.25 8.43
C GLY A 144 1.96 -7.33 9.89
N LYS A 145 1.04 -7.31 10.85
CA LYS A 145 1.26 -7.42 12.30
C LYS A 145 0.41 -8.53 12.93
N LEU A 146 -0.71 -8.85 12.29
CA LEU A 146 -1.72 -9.81 12.75
C LEU A 146 -1.88 -10.90 11.69
N PRO A 147 -1.62 -12.18 12.00
CA PRO A 147 -1.99 -13.27 11.11
C PRO A 147 -3.51 -13.46 11.11
N ILE A 148 -4.12 -13.40 9.93
CA ILE A 148 -5.56 -13.53 9.74
C ILE A 148 -5.83 -14.76 8.86
N PRO A 149 -6.67 -15.73 9.30
CA PRO A 149 -7.03 -16.89 8.50
C PRO A 149 -7.70 -16.49 7.16
N GLY A 150 -7.49 -17.29 6.12
CA GLY A 150 -8.06 -17.02 4.79
C GLY A 150 -7.27 -16.02 3.94
N MET A 151 -6.10 -15.60 4.39
CA MET A 151 -5.21 -14.68 3.65
C MET A 151 -3.73 -14.93 3.96
N ALA A 152 -3.32 -16.20 3.98
CA ALA A 152 -1.98 -16.58 4.45
C ALA A 152 -0.85 -15.93 3.66
N VAL A 153 -0.87 -16.01 2.32
CA VAL A 153 0.16 -15.41 1.46
C VAL A 153 0.08 -13.88 1.47
N TYR A 154 -1.13 -13.32 1.50
CA TYR A 154 -1.30 -11.87 1.70
C TYR A 154 -0.68 -11.40 3.02
N ASN A 155 -0.94 -12.08 4.14
CA ASN A 155 -0.29 -11.80 5.43
C ASN A 155 1.23 -11.82 5.28
N ALA A 156 1.79 -12.91 4.72
CA ALA A 156 3.24 -13.04 4.50
C ALA A 156 3.79 -11.84 3.70
N SER A 157 3.10 -11.42 2.64
CA SER A 157 3.49 -10.26 1.82
C SER A 157 3.47 -8.95 2.62
N LYS A 158 2.48 -8.76 3.50
CA LYS A 158 2.37 -7.54 4.32
C LYS A 158 3.35 -7.52 5.49
N PHE A 159 3.66 -8.67 6.11
CA PHE A 159 4.77 -8.79 7.07
C PHE A 159 6.10 -8.45 6.39
N ALA A 160 6.35 -8.98 5.20
CA ALA A 160 7.54 -8.65 4.41
C ALA A 160 7.63 -7.14 4.11
N ALA A 161 6.54 -6.51 3.68
CA ALA A 161 6.50 -5.08 3.39
C ALA A 161 6.78 -4.20 4.62
N VAL A 162 6.29 -4.60 5.80
CA VAL A 162 6.59 -3.90 7.07
C VAL A 162 8.07 -4.03 7.42
N GLY A 163 8.62 -5.25 7.39
CA GLY A 163 10.04 -5.50 7.67
C GLY A 163 10.97 -4.78 6.69
N LEU A 164 10.66 -4.85 5.40
CA LEU A 164 11.37 -4.13 4.34
C LEU A 164 11.38 -2.61 4.60
N THR A 165 10.21 -2.04 4.91
CA THR A 165 10.07 -0.62 5.20
C THR A 165 10.93 -0.21 6.39
N ALA A 166 10.92 -0.99 7.46
CA ALA A 166 11.71 -0.73 8.67
C ALA A 166 13.22 -0.80 8.39
N ALA A 167 13.68 -1.78 7.62
CA ALA A 167 15.08 -1.95 7.26
C ALA A 167 15.58 -0.80 6.37
N VAL A 168 14.89 -0.52 5.25
CA VAL A 168 15.27 0.56 4.33
C VAL A 168 15.23 1.93 5.02
N ARG A 169 14.28 2.15 5.93
CA ARG A 169 14.26 3.38 6.75
C ARG A 169 15.56 3.56 7.52
N ARG A 170 16.10 2.50 8.13
CA ARG A 170 17.38 2.55 8.88
C ARG A 170 18.58 2.78 7.95
N GLU A 171 18.56 2.21 6.77
CA GLU A 171 19.59 2.46 5.75
C GLU A 171 19.59 3.93 5.28
N CYS A 172 18.40 4.57 5.25
CA CYS A 172 18.25 5.98 4.93
C CYS A 172 18.55 6.93 6.11
N ASP A 173 18.94 6.42 7.29
CA ASP A 173 19.29 7.30 8.42
C ASP A 173 20.42 8.25 8.03
N ARG A 174 20.27 9.55 8.39
CA ARG A 174 21.17 10.66 8.09
C ARG A 174 21.23 11.11 6.62
N THR A 175 20.44 10.53 5.73
CA THR A 175 20.38 10.95 4.31
C THR A 175 19.40 12.10 4.07
N GLY A 176 18.60 12.49 5.06
CA GLY A 176 17.48 13.44 4.88
C GLY A 176 16.21 12.81 4.29
N VAL A 177 16.25 11.54 3.93
CA VAL A 177 15.11 10.77 3.38
C VAL A 177 14.48 9.91 4.47
N SER A 178 13.17 9.83 4.48
CA SER A 178 12.42 8.96 5.41
C SER A 178 11.54 7.97 4.66
N VAL A 179 11.40 6.78 5.23
CA VAL A 179 10.50 5.74 4.75
C VAL A 179 9.51 5.39 5.86
N SER A 180 8.22 5.32 5.53
CA SER A 180 7.13 5.06 6.50
C SER A 180 6.23 3.94 6.03
N ALA A 181 5.79 3.10 6.97
CA ALA A 181 4.73 2.12 6.77
C ALA A 181 3.39 2.70 7.27
N VAL A 182 2.40 2.80 6.40
CA VAL A 182 1.01 3.03 6.81
C VAL A 182 0.34 1.68 6.94
N LEU A 183 -0.30 1.43 8.08
CA LEU A 183 -0.89 0.13 8.42
C LEU A 183 -2.42 0.28 8.60
N PRO A 184 -3.19 0.31 7.51
CA PRO A 184 -4.64 0.31 7.62
C PRO A 184 -5.16 -0.99 8.23
N SER A 185 -6.26 -0.88 8.98
CA SER A 185 -7.14 -2.01 9.26
C SER A 185 -8.00 -2.33 8.03
N ALA A 186 -9.17 -2.94 8.18
CA ALA A 186 -10.07 -3.15 7.06
C ALA A 186 -10.51 -1.82 6.42
N VAL A 187 -10.37 -1.67 5.11
CA VAL A 187 -10.72 -0.43 4.37
C VAL A 187 -11.87 -0.71 3.41
N ARG A 188 -12.86 0.18 3.35
CA ARG A 188 -14.00 0.09 2.42
C ARG A 188 -13.56 0.38 0.99
N THR A 189 -12.98 -0.64 0.34
CA THR A 189 -12.53 -0.57 -1.05
C THR A 189 -12.93 -1.84 -1.80
N GLY A 190 -12.81 -1.84 -3.13
CA GLY A 190 -13.00 -3.03 -3.95
C GLY A 190 -12.05 -4.17 -3.57
N LEU A 191 -10.90 -3.90 -2.97
CA LEU A 191 -9.97 -4.90 -2.46
C LEU A 191 -10.58 -5.72 -1.32
N ALA A 192 -11.46 -5.14 -0.51
CA ALA A 192 -12.18 -5.82 0.57
C ALA A 192 -13.60 -6.25 0.18
N SER A 193 -13.96 -6.25 -1.13
CA SER A 193 -15.27 -6.70 -1.60
C SER A 193 -15.57 -8.13 -1.13
N GLY A 194 -16.82 -8.40 -0.80
CA GLY A 194 -17.28 -9.71 -0.34
C GLY A 194 -16.89 -10.10 1.09
N VAL A 195 -16.10 -9.29 1.79
CA VAL A 195 -15.75 -9.52 3.20
C VAL A 195 -16.73 -8.75 4.09
N PRO A 196 -17.41 -9.41 5.07
CA PRO A 196 -18.24 -8.68 6.01
C PRO A 196 -17.38 -7.80 6.92
N LEU A 197 -17.43 -6.50 6.67
CA LEU A 197 -16.70 -5.47 7.43
C LEU A 197 -17.47 -5.11 8.72
N GLY A 198 -16.79 -4.73 9.79
CA GLY A 198 -17.40 -4.05 10.94
C GLY A 198 -17.62 -4.86 12.21
N ARG A 199 -17.31 -6.15 12.27
CA ARG A 199 -17.29 -6.90 13.54
C ARG A 199 -15.84 -7.21 13.95
N GLY A 200 -15.39 -6.63 15.07
CA GLY A 200 -14.09 -6.96 15.70
C GLY A 200 -12.86 -6.24 15.17
N LEU A 201 -12.72 -6.01 13.85
CA LEU A 201 -11.68 -5.15 13.31
C LEU A 201 -12.31 -3.82 12.88
N PRO A 202 -11.70 -2.67 13.26
CA PRO A 202 -12.23 -1.38 12.87
C PRO A 202 -12.15 -1.24 11.35
N THR A 203 -13.26 -0.81 10.75
CA THR A 203 -13.32 -0.49 9.33
C THR A 203 -13.12 1.01 9.15
N VAL A 204 -12.27 1.36 8.21
CA VAL A 204 -11.95 2.76 7.89
C VAL A 204 -12.25 3.05 6.41
N ASP A 205 -12.44 4.33 6.10
CA ASP A 205 -12.63 4.80 4.73
C ASP A 205 -11.27 5.14 4.09
N PRO A 206 -11.14 5.04 2.75
CA PRO A 206 -9.92 5.38 2.02
C PRO A 206 -9.34 6.74 2.39
N GLU A 207 -10.20 7.72 2.62
CA GLU A 207 -9.83 9.10 2.98
C GLU A 207 -9.13 9.18 4.35
N ALA A 208 -9.47 8.29 5.28
CA ALA A 208 -8.77 8.23 6.58
C ALA A 208 -7.32 7.75 6.41
N VAL A 209 -7.10 6.80 5.49
CA VAL A 209 -5.76 6.34 5.12
C VAL A 209 -5.01 7.45 4.37
N ALA A 210 -5.64 8.09 3.40
CA ALA A 210 -5.09 9.22 2.63
C ALA A 210 -4.61 10.35 3.56
N ARG A 211 -5.45 10.76 4.52
CA ARG A 211 -5.07 11.77 5.52
C ARG A 211 -3.85 11.34 6.37
N ALA A 212 -3.72 10.05 6.68
CA ALA A 212 -2.56 9.53 7.40
C ALA A 212 -1.29 9.57 6.53
N VAL A 213 -1.40 9.25 5.24
CA VAL A 213 -0.32 9.37 4.25
C VAL A 213 0.15 10.81 4.12
N VAL A 214 -0.74 11.75 3.86
CA VAL A 214 -0.39 13.19 3.75
C VAL A 214 0.26 13.70 5.04
N ARG A 215 -0.30 13.36 6.20
CA ARG A 215 0.26 13.73 7.51
C ARG A 215 1.66 13.15 7.73
N SER A 216 1.98 11.99 7.14
CA SER A 216 3.29 11.36 7.26
C SER A 216 4.42 12.23 6.69
N CYS A 217 4.14 13.04 5.67
CA CYS A 217 5.10 13.99 5.09
C CYS A 217 5.61 15.03 6.10
N ARG A 218 4.84 15.30 7.16
CA ARG A 218 5.23 16.18 8.25
C ARG A 218 5.79 15.40 9.45
N THR A 219 5.12 14.31 9.85
CA THR A 219 5.45 13.60 11.10
C THR A 219 6.63 12.65 10.96
N ARG A 220 6.87 12.12 9.76
CA ARG A 220 7.95 11.19 9.42
C ARG A 220 8.01 9.95 10.33
N ARG A 221 6.87 9.55 10.93
CA ARG A 221 6.79 8.37 11.79
C ARG A 221 7.13 7.12 11.00
N ALA A 222 7.80 6.16 11.64
CA ALA A 222 8.17 4.88 11.02
C ALA A 222 6.93 4.06 10.66
N GLU A 223 6.02 3.92 11.61
CA GLU A 223 4.76 3.17 11.47
C GLU A 223 3.58 4.06 11.82
N ILE A 224 2.52 3.94 11.04
CA ILE A 224 1.31 4.77 11.13
C ILE A 224 0.09 3.86 10.98
N PRO A 225 -0.37 3.25 12.07
CA PRO A 225 -1.61 2.47 12.05
C PRO A 225 -2.82 3.37 11.85
N VAL A 226 -3.81 2.86 11.11
CA VAL A 226 -5.07 3.54 10.85
C VAL A 226 -6.21 2.56 11.14
N PRO A 227 -6.98 2.78 12.20
CA PRO A 227 -6.98 3.90 13.15
C PRO A 227 -5.76 3.93 14.09
N GLY A 228 -5.42 5.13 14.59
CA GLY A 228 -4.21 5.37 15.37
C GLY A 228 -4.14 4.63 16.72
N TYR A 229 -5.26 4.21 17.32
CA TYR A 229 -5.26 3.45 18.58
C TYR A 229 -4.69 2.03 18.44
N LEU A 230 -4.54 1.52 17.21
CA LEU A 230 -3.88 0.24 16.94
C LEU A 230 -2.35 0.31 17.12
N ALA A 231 -1.78 1.48 17.38
CA ALA A 231 -0.33 1.65 17.61
C ALA A 231 0.23 0.82 18.80
N GLY A 232 -0.63 0.46 19.76
CA GLY A 232 -0.25 -0.39 20.88
C GLY A 232 -0.27 -1.90 20.61
N TRP A 233 -0.66 -2.33 19.40
CA TRP A 233 -0.87 -3.73 19.11
C TRP A 233 0.37 -4.60 19.34
N ASP A 234 1.54 -4.16 18.91
CA ASP A 234 2.79 -4.92 19.04
C ASP A 234 3.10 -5.21 20.52
N LEU A 235 2.88 -4.21 21.40
CA LEU A 235 3.05 -4.38 22.84
C LEU A 235 2.02 -5.34 23.42
N ILE A 236 0.75 -5.18 23.03
CA ILE A 236 -0.33 -6.07 23.48
C ILE A 236 -0.01 -7.51 23.06
N ALA A 237 0.35 -7.73 21.79
CA ALA A 237 0.68 -9.05 21.28
C ALA A 237 1.92 -9.66 21.97
N ALA A 238 2.93 -8.83 22.29
CA ALA A 238 4.16 -9.31 22.93
C ALA A 238 3.97 -9.74 24.38
N VAL A 239 3.03 -9.13 25.12
CA VAL A 239 2.82 -9.40 26.55
C VAL A 239 1.61 -10.31 26.82
N THR A 240 0.77 -10.56 25.83
CA THR A 240 -0.45 -11.36 26.02
C THR A 240 -0.18 -12.83 25.72
N PRO A 241 -0.42 -13.76 26.66
CA PRO A 241 -0.26 -15.19 26.41
C PRO A 241 -1.15 -15.69 25.25
N GLU A 242 -0.62 -16.60 24.43
CA GLU A 242 -1.30 -17.13 23.25
C GLU A 242 -2.73 -17.65 23.51
N PRO A 243 -3.06 -18.33 24.64
CA PRO A 243 -4.43 -18.74 24.90
C PRO A 243 -5.42 -17.58 24.97
N LEU A 244 -5.01 -16.44 25.55
CA LEU A 244 -5.83 -15.23 25.64
C LEU A 244 -5.95 -14.53 24.27
N LEU A 245 -4.88 -14.46 23.51
CA LEU A 245 -4.92 -13.96 22.12
C LEU A 245 -5.87 -14.81 21.27
N ARG A 246 -5.82 -16.14 21.41
CA ARG A 246 -6.69 -17.07 20.68
C ARG A 246 -8.16 -16.87 21.07
N LEU A 247 -8.45 -16.69 22.34
CA LEU A 247 -9.80 -16.37 22.81
C LEU A 247 -10.28 -15.04 22.23
N GLY A 248 -9.46 -14.00 22.28
CA GLY A 248 -9.77 -12.69 21.68
C GLY A 248 -10.06 -12.79 20.19
N ARG A 249 -9.23 -13.51 19.41
CA ARG A 249 -9.43 -13.74 17.98
C ARG A 249 -10.77 -14.43 17.69
N ARG A 250 -11.11 -15.46 18.44
CA ARG A 250 -12.43 -16.14 18.32
C ARG A 250 -13.60 -15.20 18.57
N LEU A 251 -13.50 -14.33 19.59
CA LEU A 251 -14.55 -13.37 19.93
C LEU A 251 -14.74 -12.30 18.84
N VAL A 252 -13.68 -11.91 18.15
CA VAL A 252 -13.76 -10.93 17.03
C VAL A 252 -14.06 -11.60 15.69
N GLY A 253 -14.07 -12.92 15.62
CA GLY A 253 -14.35 -13.69 14.40
C GLY A 253 -13.32 -13.37 13.31
N ASP A 254 -12.05 -13.64 13.54
CA ASP A 254 -10.96 -13.33 12.62
C ASP A 254 -10.92 -14.25 11.39
N ASP A 255 -11.71 -15.36 11.39
CA ASP A 255 -11.82 -16.36 10.33
C ASP A 255 -12.86 -16.03 9.24
N ARG A 256 -13.43 -14.83 9.25
CA ARG A 256 -14.50 -14.44 8.31
C ARG A 256 -14.08 -14.49 6.85
N GLY A 257 -12.81 -14.29 6.56
CA GLY A 257 -12.26 -14.45 5.21
C GLY A 257 -12.38 -15.89 4.66
N LEU A 258 -12.57 -16.87 5.55
CA LEU A 258 -12.83 -18.27 5.19
C LEU A 258 -14.31 -18.65 5.27
N THR A 259 -15.03 -18.12 6.27
CA THR A 259 -16.35 -18.66 6.66
C THR A 259 -17.53 -17.81 6.19
N GLN A 260 -17.32 -16.54 5.85
CA GLN A 260 -18.38 -15.57 5.57
C GLN A 260 -18.13 -14.73 4.32
N LEU A 261 -17.27 -15.21 3.41
CA LEU A 261 -17.00 -14.54 2.14
C LEU A 261 -18.25 -14.62 1.26
N ASP A 262 -18.65 -13.48 0.65
CA ASP A 262 -19.65 -13.44 -0.42
C ASP A 262 -18.94 -13.62 -1.78
N PRO A 263 -19.05 -14.82 -2.40
CA PRO A 263 -18.35 -15.11 -3.64
C PRO A 263 -18.83 -14.23 -4.81
N ALA A 264 -20.11 -13.88 -4.85
CA ALA A 264 -20.68 -13.09 -5.95
C ALA A 264 -20.15 -11.64 -5.91
N ALA A 265 -20.12 -11.02 -4.73
CA ALA A 265 -19.56 -9.69 -4.55
C ALA A 265 -18.02 -9.67 -4.73
N ARG A 266 -17.37 -10.81 -4.55
CA ARG A 266 -15.91 -10.97 -4.67
C ARG A 266 -15.43 -11.27 -6.09
N ALA A 267 -16.20 -12.01 -6.89
CA ALA A 267 -15.82 -12.52 -8.21
C ALA A 267 -15.19 -11.44 -9.12
N PRO A 268 -15.72 -10.21 -9.29
CA PRO A 268 -15.12 -9.23 -10.18
C PRO A 268 -13.71 -8.79 -9.76
N TYR A 269 -13.37 -8.88 -8.48
CA TYR A 269 -12.04 -8.59 -7.99
C TYR A 269 -11.10 -9.77 -8.25
N GLU A 270 -11.51 -10.98 -7.97
CA GLU A 270 -10.71 -12.20 -8.16
C GLU A 270 -10.43 -12.46 -9.63
N ASP A 271 -11.39 -12.22 -10.51
CA ASP A 271 -11.21 -12.30 -11.97
C ASP A 271 -10.10 -11.36 -12.45
N ARG A 272 -10.04 -10.14 -11.92
CA ARG A 272 -8.96 -9.20 -12.26
C ARG A 272 -7.61 -9.70 -11.78
N VAL A 273 -7.51 -10.23 -10.57
CA VAL A 273 -6.26 -10.79 -10.04
C VAL A 273 -5.84 -12.03 -10.84
N ALA A 274 -6.79 -12.90 -11.18
CA ALA A 274 -6.53 -14.08 -12.02
C ALA A 274 -6.06 -13.69 -13.43
N ALA A 275 -6.69 -12.71 -14.06
CA ALA A 275 -6.27 -12.19 -15.36
C ALA A 275 -4.84 -11.61 -15.30
N GLN A 276 -4.51 -10.86 -14.24
CA GLN A 276 -3.17 -10.34 -14.01
C GLN A 276 -2.14 -11.49 -13.83
N ALA A 277 -2.51 -12.54 -13.09
CA ALA A 277 -1.65 -13.70 -12.90
C ALA A 277 -1.45 -14.53 -14.19
N ALA A 278 -2.49 -14.61 -15.04
CA ALA A 278 -2.41 -15.33 -16.32
C ALA A 278 -1.55 -14.61 -17.36
N ALA A 279 -1.63 -13.29 -17.43
CA ALA A 279 -0.83 -12.48 -18.38
C ALA A 279 0.69 -12.67 -18.16
N ARG A 280 1.11 -12.95 -16.93
CA ARG A 280 2.52 -13.16 -16.55
C ARG A 280 3.09 -14.55 -16.87
N LYS A 281 2.25 -15.54 -17.15
CA LYS A 281 2.75 -16.86 -17.59
C LYS A 281 3.27 -16.85 -19.02
N GLN A 282 3.00 -15.79 -19.77
CA GLN A 282 3.33 -15.68 -21.21
C GLN A 282 4.60 -14.85 -21.46
N THR A 283 5.15 -14.23 -20.43
CA THR A 283 6.45 -13.53 -20.42
C THR A 283 7.50 -14.32 -19.67
#